data_a8133d2b72f8ad899893fc7deb9fcdcd
#
_entry.id   a8133d2b72f8ad899893fc7deb9fcdcd
#
_cell.length_a   1.000
_cell.length_b   1.000
_cell.length_c   1.000
_cell.angle_alpha   90.00
_cell.angle_beta   90.00
_cell.angle_gamma   90.00
#
_symmetry.space_group_name_H-M   'P 1'
#
loop_
_entity.id
_entity.type
_entity.pdbx_description
1 polymer ?
#
loop_
_entity_poly.entity_id
_entity_poly.type
_entity_poly.pdbx_seq_one_letter_code
_entity_poly.pdbx_strand_id
1 'polypeptide(L)'
;MLFERRLREGIHEGRIVLTFRRWHRCQVVAGHRYRTRSDIIQVDAVDLVTARDIDAGQASDAGYATVKELLADLRGDEKTPLYRIRFHRVDEPDPRDELAAHSELADRELAALTAQLTRMDNAGSHGPWTRAVLTQIADHPATVSTTLAGTLSWDRQDFKLHVRRLKQLGLTISLDVGYRLSPRGEAYLRHIRSDRSH
;
A
#
# COMPACT_ATOMS: atom_id res chain seq x y z
N MET A 1 7.29 1.04 3.47
CA MET A 1 8.47 1.45 2.66
C MET A 1 8.13 1.30 1.18
N LEU A 2 8.56 2.23 0.29
CA LEU A 2 8.27 2.14 -1.15
C LEU A 2 9.54 1.70 -1.90
N PHE A 3 9.37 0.69 -2.74
CA PHE A 3 10.40 0.19 -3.65
C PHE A 3 9.95 0.39 -5.11
N GLU A 4 10.91 0.55 -6.00
CA GLU A 4 10.66 0.61 -7.43
C GLU A 4 10.13 -0.72 -7.96
N ARG A 5 9.39 -0.65 -9.08
CA ARG A 5 8.75 -1.85 -9.66
C ARG A 5 9.75 -2.95 -9.97
N ARG A 6 10.92 -2.58 -10.53
CA ARG A 6 11.98 -3.53 -10.92
C ARG A 6 12.58 -4.32 -9.76
N LEU A 7 12.51 -3.78 -8.52
CA LEU A 7 13.09 -4.43 -7.33
C LEU A 7 12.11 -5.37 -6.62
N ARG A 8 10.81 -5.32 -6.95
CA ARG A 8 9.77 -6.03 -6.18
C ARG A 8 9.89 -7.54 -6.27
N GLU A 9 10.16 -8.06 -7.47
CA GLU A 9 10.35 -9.50 -7.68
C GLU A 9 11.52 -10.02 -6.86
N GLY A 10 12.67 -9.35 -6.90
CA GLY A 10 13.83 -9.72 -6.12
C GLY A 10 13.61 -9.65 -4.60
N ILE A 11 12.78 -8.71 -4.12
CA ILE A 11 12.36 -8.64 -2.71
C ILE A 11 11.44 -9.81 -2.37
N HIS A 12 10.47 -10.11 -3.25
CA HIS A 12 9.55 -11.21 -3.07
C HIS A 12 10.25 -12.56 -2.99
N GLU A 13 11.25 -12.77 -3.82
CA GLU A 13 12.09 -13.98 -3.85
C GLU A 13 13.20 -14.01 -2.78
N GLY A 14 13.36 -12.93 -2.02
CA GLY A 14 14.40 -12.81 -1.00
C GLY A 14 15.82 -12.61 -1.54
N ARG A 15 15.99 -12.32 -2.84
CA ARG A 15 17.29 -11.98 -3.45
C ARG A 15 17.75 -10.57 -3.09
N ILE A 16 16.81 -9.65 -2.89
CA ILE A 16 17.09 -8.27 -2.50
C ILE A 16 16.80 -8.15 -1.00
N VAL A 17 17.83 -7.90 -0.22
CA VAL A 17 17.81 -7.83 1.25
C VAL A 17 18.40 -6.54 1.80
N LEU A 18 18.83 -5.64 0.92
CA LEU A 18 19.40 -4.34 1.26
C LEU A 18 18.69 -3.21 0.50
N THR A 19 18.67 -2.03 1.12
CA THR A 19 18.34 -0.79 0.42
C THR A 19 19.11 0.38 1.05
N PHE A 20 19.35 1.41 0.25
CA PHE A 20 20.01 2.63 0.68
C PHE A 20 19.05 3.80 0.53
N ARG A 21 19.04 4.71 1.53
CA ARG A 21 18.14 5.85 1.54
C ARG A 21 18.83 7.10 2.09
N ARG A 22 18.68 8.21 1.40
CA ARG A 22 19.06 9.53 1.92
C ARG A 22 17.88 10.14 2.64
N TRP A 23 17.99 10.30 3.96
CA TRP A 23 16.97 10.91 4.78
C TRP A 23 17.58 11.87 5.80
N HIS A 24 16.98 13.02 6.00
CA HIS A 24 17.36 13.95 7.08
C HIS A 24 17.15 13.31 8.46
N ARG A 25 16.13 12.45 8.58
CA ARG A 25 15.84 11.65 9.78
C ARG A 25 15.50 10.24 9.35
N CYS A 26 16.08 9.26 10.02
CA CYS A 26 15.76 7.85 9.76
C CYS A 26 14.25 7.60 9.91
N GLN A 27 13.65 6.93 8.92
CA GLN A 27 12.21 6.68 8.85
C GLN A 27 11.83 5.23 9.18
N VAL A 28 12.82 4.42 9.56
CA VAL A 28 12.61 3.01 9.90
C VAL A 28 13.37 2.65 11.17
N VAL A 29 12.90 1.61 11.85
CA VAL A 29 13.46 1.10 13.10
C VAL A 29 13.76 -0.37 12.93
N ALA A 30 14.94 -0.82 13.38
CA ALA A 30 15.33 -2.24 13.38
C ALA A 30 14.35 -3.05 14.26
N GLY A 31 14.05 -4.28 13.84
CA GLY A 31 13.07 -5.16 14.46
C GLY A 31 11.61 -4.90 14.01
N HIS A 32 11.32 -3.75 13.39
CA HIS A 32 9.97 -3.40 12.98
C HIS A 32 9.63 -3.92 11.58
N ARG A 33 8.35 -4.24 11.39
CA ARG A 33 7.78 -4.69 10.11
C ARG A 33 7.22 -3.52 9.32
N TYR A 34 7.51 -3.50 8.03
CA TYR A 34 7.06 -2.47 7.10
C TYR A 34 6.40 -3.10 5.89
N ARG A 35 5.24 -2.58 5.52
CA ARG A 35 4.59 -2.98 4.27
C ARG A 35 5.26 -2.33 3.09
N THR A 36 5.53 -3.14 2.10
CA THR A 36 5.81 -2.70 0.73
C THR A 36 4.49 -2.69 -0.05
N ARG A 37 4.54 -2.71 -1.36
CA ARG A 37 3.33 -2.81 -2.18
C ARG A 37 2.78 -4.23 -2.27
N SER A 38 3.67 -5.23 -2.26
CA SER A 38 3.35 -6.65 -2.46
C SER A 38 3.68 -7.53 -1.27
N ASP A 39 4.56 -7.08 -0.36
CA ASP A 39 5.11 -7.91 0.70
C ASP A 39 5.15 -7.18 2.04
N ILE A 40 5.34 -7.94 3.11
CA ILE A 40 5.78 -7.43 4.40
C ILE A 40 7.26 -7.72 4.52
N ILE A 41 8.04 -6.72 4.90
CA ILE A 41 9.45 -6.88 5.23
C ILE A 41 9.67 -6.54 6.70
N GLN A 42 10.60 -7.22 7.33
CA GLN A 42 11.14 -6.85 8.64
C GLN A 42 12.51 -6.20 8.45
N VAL A 43 12.72 -5.06 9.07
CA VAL A 43 14.02 -4.38 9.08
C VAL A 43 14.88 -5.04 10.14
N ASP A 44 16.05 -5.58 9.75
CA ASP A 44 16.97 -6.26 10.64
C ASP A 44 18.01 -5.32 11.24
N ALA A 45 18.51 -4.40 10.41
CA ALA A 45 19.51 -3.41 10.83
C ALA A 45 19.36 -2.09 10.05
N VAL A 46 19.77 -1.01 10.69
CA VAL A 46 19.84 0.32 10.10
C VAL A 46 21.15 0.96 10.50
N ASP A 47 22.00 1.26 9.53
CA ASP A 47 23.32 1.84 9.73
C ASP A 47 23.42 3.18 9.01
N LEU A 48 24.09 4.14 9.63
CA LEU A 48 24.53 5.35 8.96
C LEU A 48 25.86 5.04 8.26
N VAL A 49 25.90 5.28 6.95
CA VAL A 49 27.05 4.95 6.11
C VAL A 49 27.41 6.10 5.17
N THR A 50 28.57 6.00 4.55
CA THR A 50 28.97 6.89 3.44
C THR A 50 28.94 6.14 2.10
N ALA A 51 28.99 6.86 0.99
CA ALA A 51 29.04 6.23 -0.33
C ALA A 51 30.27 5.32 -0.52
N ARG A 52 31.35 5.57 0.23
CA ARG A 52 32.60 4.79 0.17
C ARG A 52 32.48 3.43 0.88
N ASP A 53 31.52 3.30 1.78
CA ASP A 53 31.28 2.07 2.51
C ASP A 53 30.43 1.06 1.73
N ILE A 54 30.03 1.42 0.50
CA ILE A 54 29.20 0.55 -0.36
C ILE A 54 30.10 -0.22 -1.31
N ASP A 55 30.11 -1.53 -1.17
CA ASP A 55 30.82 -2.46 -2.05
C ASP A 55 29.90 -3.06 -3.13
N ALA A 56 30.49 -3.84 -4.04
CA ALA A 56 29.76 -4.50 -5.14
C ALA A 56 28.77 -5.55 -4.64
N GLY A 57 29.07 -6.26 -3.55
CA GLY A 57 28.16 -7.23 -2.93
C GLY A 57 26.92 -6.56 -2.39
N GLN A 58 27.08 -5.45 -1.69
CA GLN A 58 25.98 -4.65 -1.16
C GLN A 58 25.12 -4.01 -2.28
N ALA A 59 25.76 -3.61 -3.40
CA ALA A 59 25.03 -3.13 -4.57
C ALA A 59 24.16 -4.26 -5.15
N SER A 60 24.72 -5.47 -5.27
CA SER A 60 23.96 -6.65 -5.74
C SER A 60 22.81 -7.01 -4.80
N ASP A 61 23.04 -7.02 -3.48
CA ASP A 61 22.02 -7.28 -2.45
C ASP A 61 20.90 -6.22 -2.45
N ALA A 62 21.19 -5.04 -2.99
CA ALA A 62 20.22 -3.95 -3.18
C ALA A 62 19.54 -3.97 -4.57
N GLY A 63 19.88 -4.94 -5.44
CA GLY A 63 19.30 -5.12 -6.77
C GLY A 63 19.88 -4.22 -7.86
N TYR A 64 21.16 -3.85 -7.72
CA TYR A 64 21.91 -3.06 -8.70
C TYR A 64 23.13 -3.85 -9.23
N ALA A 65 23.43 -3.71 -10.51
CA ALA A 65 24.57 -4.37 -11.13
C ALA A 65 25.91 -3.77 -10.64
N THR A 66 25.92 -2.49 -10.31
CA THR A 66 27.12 -1.76 -9.89
C THR A 66 26.82 -0.75 -8.78
N VAL A 67 27.85 -0.42 -7.97
CA VAL A 67 27.80 0.69 -7.00
C VAL A 67 27.47 2.03 -7.69
N LYS A 68 27.98 2.25 -8.88
CA LYS A 68 27.74 3.46 -9.65
C LYS A 68 26.26 3.62 -9.98
N GLU A 69 25.59 2.56 -10.42
CA GLU A 69 24.15 2.57 -10.69
C GLU A 69 23.32 2.81 -9.43
N LEU A 70 23.69 2.16 -8.32
CA LEU A 70 23.04 2.37 -7.03
C LEU A 70 23.17 3.83 -6.60
N LEU A 71 24.34 4.41 -6.65
CA LEU A 71 24.58 5.81 -6.26
C LEU A 71 23.83 6.80 -7.16
N ALA A 72 23.74 6.52 -8.47
CA ALA A 72 23.02 7.37 -9.43
C ALA A 72 21.49 7.36 -9.20
N ASP A 73 20.95 6.26 -8.67
CA ASP A 73 19.51 6.11 -8.38
C ASP A 73 19.12 6.66 -6.99
N LEU A 74 20.08 6.99 -6.14
CA LEU A 74 19.83 7.56 -4.83
C LEU A 74 19.22 8.96 -4.95
N ARG A 75 17.99 9.09 -4.46
CA ARG A 75 17.27 10.37 -4.40
C ARG A 75 17.74 11.20 -3.20
N GLY A 76 17.83 12.50 -3.40
CA GLY A 76 18.21 13.46 -2.35
C GLY A 76 19.62 14.01 -2.56
N ASP A 77 19.95 15.05 -1.80
CA ASP A 77 21.25 15.72 -1.83
C ASP A 77 22.34 14.78 -1.25
N GLU A 78 23.55 14.84 -1.83
CA GLU A 78 24.71 14.05 -1.37
C GLU A 78 25.10 14.35 0.08
N LYS A 79 24.80 15.54 0.58
CA LYS A 79 25.02 15.95 1.97
C LYS A 79 23.99 15.36 2.94
N THR A 80 22.88 14.83 2.43
CA THR A 80 21.87 14.20 3.27
C THR A 80 22.38 12.85 3.81
N PRO A 81 22.22 12.56 5.10
CA PRO A 81 22.64 11.29 5.70
C PRO A 81 22.17 10.09 4.91
N LEU A 82 23.09 9.15 4.64
CA LEU A 82 22.83 7.93 3.90
C LEU A 82 22.66 6.77 4.88
N TYR A 83 21.52 6.13 4.82
CA TYR A 83 21.18 4.96 5.63
C TYR A 83 21.26 3.70 4.80
N ARG A 84 21.98 2.68 5.30
CA ARG A 84 21.94 1.30 4.83
C ARG A 84 20.92 0.56 5.68
N ILE A 85 19.95 -0.07 5.03
CA ILE A 85 18.84 -0.76 5.67
C ILE A 85 18.86 -2.21 5.22
N ARG A 86 19.16 -3.12 6.14
CA ARG A 86 19.06 -4.57 5.92
C ARG A 86 17.67 -5.02 6.32
N PHE A 87 17.07 -5.88 5.50
CA PHE A 87 15.75 -6.41 5.75
C PHE A 87 15.61 -7.81 5.14
N HIS A 88 14.61 -8.54 5.59
CA HIS A 88 14.14 -9.75 4.95
C HIS A 88 12.64 -9.70 4.71
N ARG A 89 12.13 -10.49 3.76
CA ARG A 89 10.70 -10.70 3.57
C ARG A 89 10.16 -11.56 4.71
N VAL A 90 9.01 -11.18 5.24
CA VAL A 90 8.28 -11.98 6.23
C VAL A 90 7.32 -12.88 5.47
N ASP A 91 7.43 -14.18 5.67
CA ASP A 91 6.62 -15.19 4.98
C ASP A 91 5.31 -15.48 5.72
N GLU A 92 4.70 -14.44 6.27
CA GLU A 92 3.39 -14.49 6.88
C GLU A 92 2.37 -13.79 5.97
N PRO A 93 1.16 -14.35 5.83
CA PRO A 93 0.11 -13.68 5.08
C PRO A 93 -0.19 -12.32 5.70
N ASP A 94 -0.41 -11.32 4.85
CA ASP A 94 -0.83 -10.00 5.33
C ASP A 94 -2.28 -10.09 5.87
N PRO A 95 -2.54 -9.84 7.16
CA PRO A 95 -3.89 -9.89 7.71
C PRO A 95 -4.90 -9.02 6.94
N ARG A 96 -4.42 -8.01 6.22
CA ARG A 96 -5.29 -7.20 5.36
C ARG A 96 -5.66 -7.90 4.07
N ASP A 97 -4.76 -8.70 3.53
CA ASP A 97 -5.04 -9.47 2.32
C ASP A 97 -5.99 -10.63 2.66
N GLU A 98 -5.82 -11.27 3.83
CA GLU A 98 -6.79 -12.23 4.37
C GLU A 98 -8.16 -11.58 4.58
N LEU A 99 -8.19 -10.41 5.24
CA LEU A 99 -9.44 -9.66 5.42
C LEU A 99 -10.09 -9.29 4.08
N ALA A 100 -9.30 -8.87 3.10
CA ALA A 100 -9.79 -8.50 1.78
C ALA A 100 -10.30 -9.72 0.98
N ALA A 101 -9.70 -10.89 1.18
CA ALA A 101 -10.12 -12.14 0.54
C ALA A 101 -11.41 -12.73 1.14
N HIS A 102 -11.74 -12.37 2.40
CA HIS A 102 -12.91 -12.89 3.10
C HIS A 102 -14.22 -12.37 2.47
N SER A 103 -14.88 -13.21 1.69
CA SER A 103 -16.11 -12.87 0.93
C SER A 103 -17.40 -13.40 1.54
N GLU A 104 -17.32 -14.30 2.51
CA GLU A 104 -18.49 -14.86 3.22
C GLU A 104 -18.78 -14.04 4.46
N LEU A 105 -19.52 -12.95 4.30
CA LEU A 105 -19.85 -12.04 5.39
C LEU A 105 -21.11 -12.53 6.12
N ALA A 106 -20.96 -12.93 7.38
CA ALA A 106 -22.10 -13.23 8.25
C ALA A 106 -22.90 -11.94 8.55
N ASP A 107 -24.19 -12.08 8.88
CA ASP A 107 -25.08 -10.93 9.16
C ASP A 107 -24.52 -9.97 10.21
N ARG A 108 -23.87 -10.51 11.24
CA ARG A 108 -23.22 -9.70 12.28
C ARG A 108 -22.05 -8.87 11.72
N GLU A 109 -21.29 -9.43 10.82
CA GLU A 109 -20.17 -8.72 10.17
C GLU A 109 -20.69 -7.65 9.21
N LEU A 110 -21.75 -7.96 8.45
CA LEU A 110 -22.43 -7.01 7.59
C LEU A 110 -22.97 -5.83 8.38
N ALA A 111 -23.66 -6.09 9.50
CA ALA A 111 -24.18 -5.05 10.37
C ALA A 111 -23.06 -4.18 10.98
N ALA A 112 -21.97 -4.80 11.46
CA ALA A 112 -20.82 -4.09 12.02
C ALA A 112 -20.12 -3.22 10.96
N LEU A 113 -19.91 -3.75 9.75
CA LEU A 113 -19.30 -3.05 8.64
C LEU A 113 -20.18 -1.87 8.19
N THR A 114 -21.49 -2.09 8.04
CA THR A 114 -22.46 -1.04 7.71
C THR A 114 -22.44 0.08 8.74
N ALA A 115 -22.47 -0.25 10.04
CA ALA A 115 -22.40 0.74 11.10
C ALA A 115 -21.07 1.54 11.06
N GLN A 116 -19.96 0.90 10.72
CA GLN A 116 -18.67 1.55 10.59
C GLN A 116 -18.63 2.51 9.39
N LEU A 117 -19.12 2.07 8.23
CA LEU A 117 -19.20 2.91 7.02
C LEU A 117 -20.15 4.10 7.22
N THR A 118 -21.30 3.89 7.87
CA THR A 118 -22.22 4.98 8.24
C THR A 118 -21.54 6.02 9.14
N ARG A 119 -20.74 5.59 10.13
CA ARG A 119 -19.97 6.54 10.95
C ARG A 119 -18.95 7.32 10.11
N MET A 120 -18.31 6.67 9.13
CA MET A 120 -17.36 7.35 8.24
C MET A 120 -18.06 8.35 7.32
N ASP A 121 -19.27 8.03 6.83
CA ASP A 121 -20.11 8.92 6.04
C ASP A 121 -20.53 10.16 6.84
N ASN A 122 -20.97 9.98 8.08
CA ASN A 122 -21.40 11.07 8.95
C ASN A 122 -20.25 11.98 9.41
N ALA A 123 -19.02 11.46 9.49
CA ALA A 123 -17.84 12.22 9.88
C ALA A 123 -17.12 12.89 8.68
N GLY A 124 -17.55 12.62 7.46
CA GLY A 124 -16.92 13.13 6.24
C GLY A 124 -17.51 14.45 5.75
N SER A 125 -16.69 15.27 5.10
CA SER A 125 -17.14 16.53 4.45
C SER A 125 -17.94 16.31 3.16
N HIS A 126 -17.93 15.09 2.62
CA HIS A 126 -18.59 14.74 1.37
C HIS A 126 -19.98 14.07 1.56
N GLY A 127 -20.50 14.07 2.79
CA GLY A 127 -21.75 13.35 3.11
C GLY A 127 -21.59 11.83 2.96
N PRO A 128 -22.64 11.09 2.53
CA PRO A 128 -22.62 9.63 2.35
C PRO A 128 -21.74 9.20 1.18
N TRP A 129 -20.44 9.13 1.38
CA TRP A 129 -19.45 8.92 0.33
C TRP A 129 -19.03 7.45 0.12
N THR A 130 -19.14 6.60 1.15
CA THR A 130 -18.56 5.26 1.13
C THR A 130 -19.14 4.40 0.01
N ARG A 131 -20.46 4.41 -0.14
CA ARG A 131 -21.13 3.69 -1.20
C ARG A 131 -20.79 4.24 -2.59
N ALA A 132 -20.75 5.57 -2.74
CA ALA A 132 -20.43 6.21 -4.02
C ALA A 132 -19.03 5.79 -4.50
N VAL A 133 -18.02 5.82 -3.62
CA VAL A 133 -16.65 5.41 -3.94
C VAL A 133 -16.57 3.91 -4.26
N LEU A 134 -17.24 3.04 -3.49
CA LEU A 134 -17.26 1.59 -3.77
C LEU A 134 -17.91 1.30 -5.12
N THR A 135 -19.05 1.93 -5.42
CA THR A 135 -19.75 1.77 -6.71
C THR A 135 -18.88 2.26 -7.87
N GLN A 136 -18.25 3.44 -7.71
CA GLN A 136 -17.37 3.99 -8.74
C GLN A 136 -16.16 3.07 -9.04
N ILE A 137 -15.58 2.44 -8.02
CA ILE A 137 -14.47 1.47 -8.20
C ILE A 137 -14.98 0.17 -8.82
N ALA A 138 -16.18 -0.29 -8.47
CA ALA A 138 -16.79 -1.49 -9.03
C ALA A 138 -17.07 -1.34 -10.53
N ASP A 139 -17.64 -0.21 -10.90
CA ASP A 139 -18.08 0.06 -12.28
C ASP A 139 -16.88 0.42 -13.20
N HIS A 140 -15.77 0.91 -12.62
CA HIS A 140 -14.57 1.32 -13.34
C HIS A 140 -13.28 0.75 -12.73
N PRO A 141 -13.09 -0.59 -12.75
CA PRO A 141 -11.88 -1.21 -12.20
C PRO A 141 -10.64 -0.79 -13.01
N ALA A 142 -9.48 -0.82 -12.34
CA ALA A 142 -8.17 -0.46 -12.91
C ALA A 142 -8.08 0.98 -13.45
N THR A 143 -9.01 1.86 -13.09
CA THR A 143 -9.03 3.25 -13.52
C THR A 143 -8.22 4.13 -12.57
N VAL A 144 -7.47 5.10 -13.14
CA VAL A 144 -6.61 6.01 -12.37
C VAL A 144 -7.41 6.91 -11.43
N SER A 145 -6.82 7.21 -10.26
CA SER A 145 -7.48 8.01 -9.23
C SER A 145 -7.94 9.39 -9.68
N THR A 146 -7.28 9.98 -10.68
CA THR A 146 -7.67 11.29 -11.22
C THR A 146 -9.02 11.22 -11.93
N THR A 147 -9.23 10.18 -12.74
CA THR A 147 -10.52 9.98 -13.45
C THR A 147 -11.63 9.65 -12.46
N LEU A 148 -11.38 8.72 -11.51
CA LEU A 148 -12.40 8.35 -10.50
C LEU A 148 -12.76 9.52 -9.58
N ALA A 149 -11.82 10.36 -9.22
CA ALA A 149 -12.08 11.58 -8.44
C ALA A 149 -12.90 12.59 -9.24
N GLY A 150 -12.59 12.78 -10.52
CA GLY A 150 -13.29 13.69 -11.41
C GLY A 150 -14.77 13.36 -11.56
N THR A 151 -15.16 12.07 -11.66
CA THR A 151 -16.56 11.64 -11.73
C THR A 151 -17.37 11.98 -10.48
N LEU A 152 -16.71 12.07 -9.32
CA LEU A 152 -17.31 12.48 -8.05
C LEU A 152 -17.17 13.98 -7.77
N SER A 153 -16.54 14.74 -8.66
CA SER A 153 -16.18 16.15 -8.46
C SER A 153 -15.32 16.39 -7.22
N TRP A 154 -14.42 15.44 -6.92
CA TRP A 154 -13.52 15.48 -5.76
C TRP A 154 -12.10 15.82 -6.15
N ASP A 155 -11.34 16.37 -5.19
CA ASP A 155 -9.89 16.44 -5.29
C ASP A 155 -9.28 15.02 -5.31
N ARG A 156 -8.21 14.85 -6.09
CA ARG A 156 -7.52 13.56 -6.22
C ARG A 156 -6.96 13.06 -4.89
N GLN A 157 -6.45 13.95 -4.03
CA GLN A 157 -5.84 13.54 -2.76
C GLN A 157 -6.92 13.10 -1.77
N ASP A 158 -8.06 13.81 -1.76
CA ASP A 158 -9.22 13.43 -0.95
C ASP A 158 -9.75 12.06 -1.38
N PHE A 159 -9.93 11.82 -2.68
CA PHE A 159 -10.34 10.51 -3.19
C PHE A 159 -9.37 9.41 -2.72
N LYS A 160 -8.06 9.62 -2.87
CA LYS A 160 -7.04 8.65 -2.42
C LYS A 160 -7.08 8.40 -0.91
N LEU A 161 -7.36 9.42 -0.11
CA LEU A 161 -7.51 9.29 1.34
C LEU A 161 -8.71 8.39 1.68
N HIS A 162 -9.83 8.62 1.03
CA HIS A 162 -11.07 7.86 1.22
C HIS A 162 -10.91 6.39 0.77
N VAL A 163 -10.31 6.15 -0.39
CA VAL A 163 -9.98 4.77 -0.84
C VAL A 163 -9.03 4.07 0.14
N ARG A 164 -8.06 4.79 0.73
CA ARG A 164 -7.18 4.21 1.76
C ARG A 164 -7.95 3.76 2.99
N ARG A 165 -8.95 4.54 3.42
CA ARG A 165 -9.83 4.16 4.54
C ARG A 165 -10.64 2.90 4.23
N LEU A 166 -11.22 2.80 3.03
CA LEU A 166 -11.93 1.59 2.57
C LEU A 166 -11.00 0.39 2.46
N LYS A 167 -9.75 0.60 2.02
CA LYS A 167 -8.73 -0.46 1.99
C LYS A 167 -8.39 -0.99 3.38
N GLN A 168 -8.37 -0.15 4.41
CA GLN A 168 -8.15 -0.57 5.79
C GLN A 168 -9.26 -1.51 6.30
N LEU A 169 -10.46 -1.42 5.74
CA LEU A 169 -11.59 -2.32 6.02
C LEU A 169 -11.61 -3.56 5.12
N GLY A 170 -10.59 -3.74 4.30
CA GLY A 170 -10.50 -4.86 3.36
C GLY A 170 -11.41 -4.73 2.14
N LEU A 171 -12.02 -3.57 1.84
CA LEU A 171 -13.03 -3.43 0.79
C LEU A 171 -12.47 -3.13 -0.60
N THR A 172 -11.25 -2.60 -0.68
CA THR A 172 -10.60 -2.24 -1.95
C THR A 172 -9.17 -2.74 -2.02
N ILE A 173 -8.69 -3.00 -3.24
CA ILE A 173 -7.32 -3.41 -3.54
C ILE A 173 -6.71 -2.38 -4.49
N SER A 174 -5.47 -1.96 -4.20
CA SER A 174 -4.70 -1.09 -5.09
C SER A 174 -4.00 -1.94 -6.15
N LEU A 175 -4.17 -1.59 -7.41
CA LEU A 175 -3.49 -2.18 -8.56
C LEU A 175 -2.25 -1.34 -8.93
N ASP A 176 -1.48 -1.79 -9.90
CA ASP A 176 -0.40 -0.97 -10.50
C ASP A 176 -0.98 0.31 -11.10
N VAL A 177 -2.15 0.18 -11.74
CA VAL A 177 -2.95 1.31 -12.18
C VAL A 177 -4.32 1.22 -11.53
N GLY A 178 -4.68 2.25 -10.75
CA GLY A 178 -6.02 2.37 -10.17
C GLY A 178 -6.32 1.40 -9.02
N TYR A 179 -7.58 1.03 -8.93
CA TYR A 179 -8.15 0.23 -7.85
C TYR A 179 -9.14 -0.80 -8.39
N ARG A 180 -9.45 -1.81 -7.58
CA ARG A 180 -10.60 -2.68 -7.74
C ARG A 180 -11.24 -2.96 -6.38
N LEU A 181 -12.47 -3.44 -6.36
CA LEU A 181 -13.00 -4.03 -5.15
C LEU A 181 -12.24 -5.30 -4.78
N SER A 182 -12.18 -5.60 -3.51
CA SER A 182 -11.78 -6.90 -3.00
C SER A 182 -12.97 -7.87 -3.04
N PRO A 183 -12.76 -9.19 -2.88
CA PRO A 183 -13.86 -10.14 -2.67
C PRO A 183 -14.80 -9.72 -1.53
N ARG A 184 -14.26 -9.21 -0.42
CA ARG A 184 -15.03 -8.63 0.69
C ARG A 184 -15.85 -7.41 0.28
N GLY A 185 -15.26 -6.51 -0.50
CA GLY A 185 -15.92 -5.30 -1.01
C GLY A 185 -17.05 -5.62 -1.98
N GLU A 186 -16.85 -6.61 -2.85
CA GLU A 186 -17.88 -7.09 -3.78
C GLU A 186 -19.06 -7.74 -3.03
N ALA A 187 -18.77 -8.58 -2.03
CA ALA A 187 -19.80 -9.20 -1.21
C ALA A 187 -20.63 -8.14 -0.47
N TYR A 188 -19.98 -7.17 0.15
CA TYR A 188 -20.66 -6.07 0.81
C TYR A 188 -21.51 -5.22 -0.15
N LEU A 189 -20.97 -4.85 -1.30
CA LEU A 189 -21.71 -4.03 -2.28
C LEU A 189 -22.92 -4.77 -2.85
N ARG A 190 -22.84 -6.09 -3.06
CA ARG A 190 -23.98 -6.93 -3.44
C ARG A 190 -25.07 -6.89 -2.37
N HIS A 191 -24.71 -7.07 -1.10
CA HIS A 191 -25.67 -7.06 0.01
C HIS A 191 -26.45 -5.75 0.05
N ILE A 192 -25.80 -4.59 0.03
CA ILE A 192 -26.49 -3.28 0.10
C ILE A 192 -27.25 -2.91 -1.18
N ARG A 193 -26.99 -3.59 -2.31
CA ARG A 193 -27.80 -3.45 -3.53
C ARG A 193 -29.08 -4.29 -3.42
N SER A 194 -29.02 -5.49 -2.87
CA SER A 194 -30.18 -6.38 -2.69
C SER A 194 -31.17 -5.84 -1.66
N ASP A 195 -30.70 -5.24 -0.58
CA ASP A 195 -31.51 -4.68 0.51
C ASP A 195 -32.39 -3.49 0.08
N ARG A 196 -32.10 -2.85 -1.07
CA ARG A 196 -32.91 -1.77 -1.67
C ARG A 196 -33.99 -2.25 -2.64
N SER A 197 -34.01 -3.54 -2.94
CA SER A 197 -34.96 -4.12 -3.90
C SER A 197 -36.17 -4.76 -3.19
N HIS A 198 -36.22 -4.66 -1.88
CA HIS A 198 -37.33 -5.04 -1.00
C HIS A 198 -37.91 -3.81 -0.31
#